data_9894cffd3535a24a4a0c8903e84f1277
#
_entry.id   9894cffd3535a24a4a0c8903e84f1277
#
_cell.length_a   1.000
_cell.length_b   1.000
_cell.length_c   1.000
_cell.angle_alpha   90.00
_cell.angle_beta   90.00
_cell.angle_gamma   90.00
#
_symmetry.space_group_name_H-M   'P 1'
#
loop_
_entity.id
_entity.type
_entity.pdbx_description
1 polymer ?
#
loop_
_entity_poly.entity_id
_entity_poly.type
_entity_poly.pdbx_seq_one_letter_code
_entity_poly.pdbx_strand_id
1 'polypeptide(L)'
;MRKIILQGMVMVLAFLGIWFALERIDWEGLLKVNQLTEQTEEKLGELLNDVFIKESPEIYSRDVVEPIDSIVSKVCRANSIDRSKIKVHVLENSEVNAFALPAGHLVIYSGLIYDAGSAEELSGVICHEIAHITEKHVMKSLVKELGLSVLISATTGGGSDVAGRIANVLSSTAFDRKLEKAADIKAVGYLMAANINPEPFADFMYRISDGEGSVPEYLSWVSTHPDSRERAEYIIDYIKGKEKKDYKPVLPAAAWTKMKNYVKRKI
;
A
#
# COMPACT_ATOMS: atom_id res chain seq x y z
N MET A 1 44.24 29.13 -13.59
CA MET A 1 43.05 29.21 -12.72
C MET A 1 41.74 29.45 -13.49
N ARG A 2 41.55 30.48 -14.33
CA ARG A 2 40.32 30.71 -15.10
C ARG A 2 39.87 29.51 -15.95
N LYS A 3 40.77 28.79 -16.65
CA LYS A 3 40.43 27.60 -17.47
C LYS A 3 39.88 26.43 -16.62
N ILE A 4 40.46 26.20 -15.44
CA ILE A 4 40.04 25.11 -14.53
C ILE A 4 38.66 25.42 -13.95
N ILE A 5 38.40 26.68 -13.57
CA ILE A 5 37.08 27.11 -13.08
C ILE A 5 36.04 26.95 -14.18
N LEU A 6 36.38 27.35 -15.42
CA LEU A 6 35.44 27.22 -16.55
C LEU A 6 35.12 25.74 -16.85
N GLN A 7 36.13 24.87 -16.83
CA GLN A 7 35.93 23.41 -17.00
C GLN A 7 35.08 22.81 -15.89
N GLY A 8 35.31 23.20 -14.63
CA GLY A 8 34.49 22.76 -13.50
C GLY A 8 33.02 23.20 -13.65
N MET A 9 32.81 24.45 -14.07
CA MET A 9 31.46 24.98 -14.30
C MET A 9 30.73 24.27 -15.45
N VAL A 10 31.43 23.96 -16.54
CA VAL A 10 30.88 23.19 -17.67
C VAL A 10 30.46 21.75 -17.20
N MET A 11 31.33 21.08 -16.40
CA MET A 11 30.99 19.76 -15.86
C MET A 11 29.78 19.79 -14.95
N VAL A 12 29.66 20.79 -14.07
CA VAL A 12 28.49 20.95 -13.20
C VAL A 12 27.22 21.22 -14.02
N LEU A 13 27.28 22.08 -15.02
CA LEU A 13 26.15 22.36 -15.90
C LEU A 13 25.75 21.12 -16.74
N ALA A 14 26.73 20.36 -17.23
CA ALA A 14 26.46 19.11 -17.93
C ALA A 14 25.80 18.06 -17.02
N PHE A 15 26.30 17.92 -15.79
CA PHE A 15 25.69 17.03 -14.79
C PHE A 15 24.26 17.44 -14.46
N LEU A 16 24.00 18.72 -14.20
CA LEU A 16 22.67 19.24 -13.95
C LEU A 16 21.74 19.07 -15.16
N GLY A 17 22.26 19.28 -16.37
CA GLY A 17 21.52 19.04 -17.61
C GLY A 17 21.13 17.57 -17.80
N ILE A 18 22.05 16.65 -17.55
CA ILE A 18 21.79 15.21 -17.58
C ILE A 18 20.79 14.83 -16.48
N TRP A 19 20.98 15.32 -15.25
CA TRP A 19 20.07 15.09 -14.13
C TRP A 19 18.63 15.53 -14.49
N PHE A 20 18.48 16.74 -15.01
CA PHE A 20 17.17 17.29 -15.40
C PHE A 20 16.53 16.56 -16.58
N ALA A 21 17.37 16.06 -17.51
CA ALA A 21 16.89 15.22 -18.62
C ALA A 21 16.44 13.85 -18.11
N LEU A 22 17.18 13.23 -17.20
CA LEU A 22 16.84 11.95 -16.57
C LEU A 22 15.54 12.03 -15.75
N GLU A 23 15.30 13.15 -15.05
CA GLU A 23 14.08 13.39 -14.28
C GLU A 23 12.82 13.51 -15.16
N ARG A 24 12.98 13.89 -16.43
CA ARG A 24 11.88 14.02 -17.41
C ARG A 24 11.63 12.77 -18.25
N ILE A 25 12.48 11.77 -18.14
CA ILE A 25 12.27 10.50 -18.84
C ILE A 25 11.07 9.80 -18.19
N ASP A 26 10.09 9.45 -19.01
CA ASP A 26 9.04 8.51 -18.64
C ASP A 26 9.65 7.10 -18.52
N TRP A 27 10.22 6.82 -17.34
CA TRP A 27 10.82 5.52 -17.02
C TRP A 27 9.79 4.40 -17.06
N GLU A 28 8.51 4.70 -16.77
CA GLU A 28 7.41 3.72 -16.83
C GLU A 28 7.19 3.24 -18.26
N GLY A 29 7.18 4.17 -19.22
CA GLY A 29 7.09 3.85 -20.65
C GLY A 29 8.35 3.19 -21.19
N LEU A 30 9.54 3.68 -20.76
CA LEU A 30 10.84 3.15 -21.21
C LEU A 30 11.09 1.72 -20.69
N LEU A 31 10.73 1.44 -19.44
CA LEU A 31 10.89 0.13 -18.81
C LEU A 31 9.80 -0.86 -19.21
N LYS A 32 8.86 -0.45 -20.09
CA LYS A 32 7.82 -1.32 -20.62
C LYS A 32 6.97 -2.02 -19.53
N VAL A 33 6.72 -1.33 -18.42
CA VAL A 33 5.88 -1.85 -17.32
C VAL A 33 4.54 -2.35 -17.84
N ASN A 34 4.00 -1.67 -18.85
CA ASN A 34 2.77 -2.07 -19.53
C ASN A 34 2.91 -3.34 -20.44
N GLN A 35 4.13 -3.87 -20.59
CA GLN A 35 4.38 -5.10 -21.37
C GLN A 35 4.48 -6.36 -20.49
N LEU A 36 4.44 -6.23 -19.16
CA LEU A 36 4.16 -7.38 -18.31
C LEU A 36 2.75 -7.87 -18.64
N THR A 37 2.68 -9.09 -19.17
CA THR A 37 1.37 -9.68 -19.45
C THR A 37 0.61 -9.84 -18.14
N GLU A 38 -0.73 -9.74 -18.18
CA GLU A 38 -1.58 -10.04 -16.99
C GLU A 38 -1.22 -11.39 -16.38
N GLN A 39 -0.86 -12.38 -17.20
CA GLN A 39 -0.41 -13.70 -16.71
C GLN A 39 0.87 -13.66 -15.89
N THR A 40 1.83 -12.79 -16.23
CA THR A 40 3.08 -12.65 -15.46
C THR A 40 2.80 -11.95 -14.13
N GLU A 41 1.96 -10.91 -14.14
CA GLU A 41 1.54 -10.20 -12.94
C GLU A 41 0.75 -11.14 -12.00
N GLU A 42 -0.18 -11.93 -12.55
CA GLU A 42 -0.96 -12.94 -11.82
C GLU A 42 -0.05 -13.96 -11.13
N LYS A 43 0.85 -14.57 -11.88
CA LYS A 43 1.77 -15.58 -11.35
C LYS A 43 2.72 -15.01 -10.29
N LEU A 44 3.17 -13.75 -10.47
CA LEU A 44 4.00 -13.08 -9.49
C LEU A 44 3.22 -12.82 -8.19
N GLY A 45 1.96 -12.36 -8.31
CA GLY A 45 1.07 -12.15 -7.17
C GLY A 45 0.84 -13.43 -6.37
N GLU A 46 0.54 -14.53 -7.04
CA GLU A 46 0.38 -15.85 -6.40
C GLU A 46 1.64 -16.30 -5.68
N LEU A 47 2.80 -16.22 -6.35
CA LEU A 47 4.09 -16.63 -5.75
C LEU A 47 4.43 -15.81 -4.50
N LEU A 48 4.19 -14.49 -4.53
CA LEU A 48 4.44 -13.63 -3.38
C LEU A 48 3.45 -13.89 -2.25
N ASN A 49 2.17 -14.07 -2.57
CA ASN A 49 1.16 -14.42 -1.58
C ASN A 49 1.49 -15.75 -0.87
N ASP A 50 1.96 -16.75 -1.62
CA ASP A 50 2.41 -18.02 -1.05
C ASP A 50 3.59 -17.87 -0.07
N VAL A 51 4.50 -16.93 -0.32
CA VAL A 51 5.59 -16.61 0.62
C VAL A 51 5.02 -16.09 1.94
N PHE A 52 4.13 -15.11 1.90
CA PHE A 52 3.55 -14.49 3.10
C PHE A 52 2.64 -15.46 3.87
N ILE A 53 1.84 -16.30 3.18
CA ILE A 53 1.01 -17.34 3.84
C ILE A 53 1.86 -18.39 4.54
N LYS A 54 3.05 -18.74 4.02
CA LYS A 54 3.96 -19.66 4.68
C LYS A 54 4.56 -19.09 5.97
N GLU A 55 4.79 -17.79 6.01
CA GLU A 55 5.32 -17.09 7.19
C GLU A 55 4.23 -16.81 8.23
N SER A 56 3.01 -16.53 7.78
CA SER A 56 1.88 -16.13 8.63
C SER A 56 0.60 -16.83 8.17
N PRO A 57 0.03 -17.75 8.98
CA PRO A 57 -1.17 -18.50 8.59
C PRO A 57 -2.37 -17.62 8.25
N GLU A 58 -3.13 -17.97 7.23
CA GLU A 58 -4.33 -17.23 6.83
C GLU A 58 -5.51 -17.52 7.77
N ILE A 59 -6.28 -16.47 8.09
CA ILE A 59 -7.46 -16.52 8.95
C ILE A 59 -8.72 -16.69 8.08
N TYR A 60 -9.44 -17.79 8.27
CA TYR A 60 -10.68 -18.12 7.55
C TYR A 60 -11.95 -17.91 8.39
N SER A 61 -11.82 -17.37 9.60
CA SER A 61 -12.98 -17.14 10.48
C SER A 61 -13.95 -16.14 9.87
N ARG A 62 -15.24 -16.53 9.82
CA ARG A 62 -16.31 -15.66 9.31
C ARG A 62 -16.44 -14.37 10.11
N ASP A 63 -16.13 -14.40 11.41
CA ASP A 63 -16.12 -13.20 12.27
C ASP A 63 -15.07 -12.15 11.83
N VAL A 64 -14.08 -12.53 11.00
CA VAL A 64 -13.04 -11.65 10.47
C VAL A 64 -13.23 -11.41 8.98
N VAL A 65 -13.39 -12.47 8.21
CA VAL A 65 -13.43 -12.38 6.73
C VAL A 65 -14.67 -11.64 6.24
N GLU A 66 -15.87 -11.92 6.79
CA GLU A 66 -17.10 -11.29 6.33
C GLU A 66 -17.14 -9.76 6.57
N PRO A 67 -16.73 -9.22 7.75
CA PRO A 67 -16.62 -7.77 7.93
C PRO A 67 -15.62 -7.10 6.97
N ILE A 68 -14.45 -7.69 6.75
CA ILE A 68 -13.46 -7.16 5.80
C ILE A 68 -14.01 -7.18 4.38
N ASP A 69 -14.60 -8.30 3.95
CA ASP A 69 -15.22 -8.40 2.63
C ASP A 69 -16.35 -7.38 2.44
N SER A 70 -17.14 -7.14 3.48
CA SER A 70 -18.20 -6.12 3.47
C SER A 70 -17.64 -4.72 3.22
N ILE A 71 -16.52 -4.34 3.87
CA ILE A 71 -15.84 -3.07 3.65
C ILE A 71 -15.34 -2.98 2.20
N VAL A 72 -14.56 -3.97 1.76
CA VAL A 72 -13.98 -3.99 0.41
C VAL A 72 -15.07 -3.96 -0.67
N SER A 73 -16.12 -4.77 -0.50
CA SER A 73 -17.23 -4.81 -1.45
C SER A 73 -18.01 -3.48 -1.53
N LYS A 74 -18.20 -2.80 -0.38
CA LYS A 74 -18.81 -1.48 -0.32
C LYS A 74 -17.97 -0.43 -1.07
N VAL A 75 -16.66 -0.43 -0.84
CA VAL A 75 -15.70 0.47 -1.49
C VAL A 75 -15.66 0.21 -3.00
N CYS A 76 -15.49 -1.04 -3.42
CA CYS A 76 -15.42 -1.41 -4.83
C CYS A 76 -16.68 -0.99 -5.59
N ARG A 77 -17.87 -1.28 -5.03
CA ARG A 77 -19.15 -0.92 -5.64
C ARG A 77 -19.31 0.60 -5.81
N ALA A 78 -18.95 1.37 -4.80
CA ALA A 78 -19.09 2.82 -4.81
C ALA A 78 -18.15 3.51 -5.80
N ASN A 79 -17.04 2.85 -6.15
CA ASN A 79 -15.98 3.42 -6.97
C ASN A 79 -15.83 2.75 -8.35
N SER A 80 -16.79 1.91 -8.75
CA SER A 80 -16.75 1.17 -10.02
C SER A 80 -15.49 0.32 -10.17
N ILE A 81 -14.96 -0.22 -9.06
CA ILE A 81 -13.84 -1.14 -9.04
C ILE A 81 -14.40 -2.56 -9.16
N ASP A 82 -13.85 -3.35 -10.05
CA ASP A 82 -14.22 -4.76 -10.16
C ASP A 82 -13.79 -5.52 -8.90
N ARG A 83 -14.78 -5.92 -8.06
CA ARG A 83 -14.53 -6.62 -6.79
C ARG A 83 -13.76 -7.93 -6.99
N SER A 84 -13.95 -8.61 -8.12
CA SER A 84 -13.29 -9.89 -8.42
C SER A 84 -11.77 -9.74 -8.61
N LYS A 85 -11.31 -8.53 -8.90
CA LYS A 85 -9.88 -8.20 -9.03
C LYS A 85 -9.18 -7.86 -7.71
N ILE A 86 -9.90 -7.84 -6.59
CA ILE A 86 -9.32 -7.61 -5.26
C ILE A 86 -9.40 -8.92 -4.45
N LYS A 87 -8.24 -9.56 -4.25
CA LYS A 87 -8.08 -10.82 -3.54
C LYS A 87 -7.63 -10.52 -2.10
N VAL A 88 -8.52 -10.66 -1.14
CA VAL A 88 -8.25 -10.29 0.26
C VAL A 88 -7.71 -11.48 1.03
N HIS A 89 -6.60 -11.29 1.73
CA HIS A 89 -5.97 -12.25 2.62
C HIS A 89 -5.81 -11.63 4.01
N VAL A 90 -6.33 -12.28 5.03
CA VAL A 90 -6.12 -11.86 6.42
C VAL A 90 -5.16 -12.84 7.06
N LEU A 91 -3.97 -12.40 7.45
CA LEU A 91 -2.92 -13.24 7.98
C LEU A 91 -2.76 -13.06 9.49
N GLU A 92 -2.49 -14.17 10.20
CA GLU A 92 -2.20 -14.17 11.64
C GLU A 92 -0.78 -13.67 11.87
N ASN A 93 -0.64 -12.37 12.10
CA ASN A 93 0.62 -11.69 12.36
C ASN A 93 0.36 -10.50 13.31
N SER A 94 1.19 -10.35 14.35
CA SER A 94 1.04 -9.29 15.35
C SER A 94 1.48 -7.91 14.88
N GLU A 95 2.17 -7.81 13.75
CA GLU A 95 2.59 -6.53 13.19
C GLU A 95 1.38 -5.69 12.75
N VAL A 96 1.48 -4.38 12.97
CA VAL A 96 0.49 -3.42 12.46
C VAL A 96 0.83 -3.13 11.00
N ASN A 97 0.29 -3.94 10.10
CA ASN A 97 0.58 -3.85 8.67
C ASN A 97 -0.60 -4.28 7.79
N ALA A 98 -0.64 -3.68 6.61
CA ALA A 98 -1.36 -4.17 5.43
C ALA A 98 -0.59 -3.74 4.19
N PHE A 99 -0.65 -4.49 3.12
CA PHE A 99 0.05 -4.16 1.89
C PHE A 99 -0.61 -4.80 0.67
N ALA A 100 -0.45 -4.12 -0.45
CA ALA A 100 -0.83 -4.61 -1.74
C ALA A 100 0.28 -5.48 -2.35
N LEU A 101 -0.12 -6.54 -3.08
CA LEU A 101 0.76 -7.34 -3.92
C LEU A 101 0.28 -7.26 -5.39
N PRO A 102 1.08 -7.71 -6.36
CA PRO A 102 0.66 -7.80 -7.76
C PRO A 102 -0.64 -8.58 -7.94
N ALA A 103 -1.32 -8.36 -9.04
CA ALA A 103 -2.59 -9.01 -9.41
C ALA A 103 -3.73 -8.85 -8.39
N GLY A 104 -3.72 -7.72 -7.66
CA GLY A 104 -4.83 -7.35 -6.79
C GLY A 104 -4.89 -8.08 -5.46
N HIS A 105 -3.83 -8.77 -5.04
CA HIS A 105 -3.78 -9.33 -3.69
C HIS A 105 -3.65 -8.21 -2.67
N LEU A 106 -4.52 -8.22 -1.66
CA LEU A 106 -4.55 -7.31 -0.52
C LEU A 106 -4.32 -8.14 0.74
N VAL A 107 -3.18 -7.96 1.36
CA VAL A 107 -2.83 -8.63 2.61
C VAL A 107 -3.10 -7.69 3.79
N ILE A 108 -3.76 -8.20 4.82
CA ILE A 108 -4.09 -7.48 6.05
C ILE A 108 -3.64 -8.34 7.23
N TYR A 109 -2.77 -7.81 8.07
CA TYR A 109 -2.34 -8.50 9.27
C TYR A 109 -3.32 -8.33 10.42
N SER A 110 -3.49 -9.38 11.23
CA SER A 110 -4.36 -9.34 12.42
C SER A 110 -3.97 -8.25 13.42
N GLY A 111 -2.67 -7.91 13.49
CA GLY A 111 -2.16 -6.80 14.30
C GLY A 111 -2.74 -5.46 13.90
N LEU A 112 -2.87 -5.15 12.61
CA LEU A 112 -3.54 -3.93 12.15
C LEU A 112 -5.01 -3.90 12.56
N ILE A 113 -5.74 -5.02 12.40
CA ILE A 113 -7.14 -5.10 12.82
C ILE A 113 -7.26 -4.86 14.33
N TYR A 114 -6.33 -5.42 15.12
CA TYR A 114 -6.30 -5.23 16.57
C TYR A 114 -5.94 -3.80 16.97
N ASP A 115 -4.99 -3.16 16.29
CA ASP A 115 -4.53 -1.81 16.61
C ASP A 115 -5.57 -0.75 16.20
N ALA A 116 -6.22 -0.88 15.05
CA ALA A 116 -7.18 0.10 14.55
C ALA A 116 -8.23 0.47 15.59
N GLY A 117 -8.40 1.77 15.84
CA GLY A 117 -9.35 2.29 16.84
C GLY A 117 -10.80 2.18 16.41
N SER A 118 -11.06 2.15 15.10
CA SER A 118 -12.41 2.03 14.52
C SER A 118 -12.38 1.25 13.20
N ALA A 119 -13.57 0.81 12.77
CA ALA A 119 -13.72 0.19 11.45
C ALA A 119 -13.45 1.19 10.31
N GLU A 120 -13.66 2.47 10.55
CA GLU A 120 -13.37 3.56 9.63
C GLU A 120 -11.86 3.77 9.47
N GLU A 121 -11.05 3.72 10.55
CA GLU A 121 -9.59 3.71 10.47
C GLU A 121 -9.10 2.55 9.59
N LEU A 122 -9.54 1.33 9.90
CA LEU A 122 -9.20 0.14 9.11
C LEU A 122 -9.62 0.28 7.65
N SER A 123 -10.80 0.87 7.40
CA SER A 123 -11.28 1.14 6.04
C SER A 123 -10.39 2.13 5.30
N GLY A 124 -9.81 3.10 6.02
CA GLY A 124 -8.85 4.06 5.46
C GLY A 124 -7.61 3.36 4.92
N VAL A 125 -6.98 2.50 5.74
CA VAL A 125 -5.81 1.71 5.32
C VAL A 125 -6.18 0.77 4.17
N ILE A 126 -7.32 0.07 4.24
CA ILE A 126 -7.80 -0.79 3.14
C ILE A 126 -7.96 0.00 1.84
N CYS A 127 -8.55 1.20 1.89
CA CYS A 127 -8.71 2.05 0.71
C CYS A 127 -7.37 2.53 0.15
N HIS A 128 -6.39 2.78 1.01
CA HIS A 128 -5.04 3.15 0.61
C HIS A 128 -4.36 1.99 -0.16
N GLU A 129 -4.44 0.77 0.36
CA GLU A 129 -3.91 -0.41 -0.34
C GLU A 129 -4.66 -0.70 -1.66
N ILE A 130 -5.99 -0.53 -1.68
CA ILE A 130 -6.76 -0.64 -2.92
C ILE A 130 -6.31 0.43 -3.94
N ALA A 131 -5.93 1.64 -3.49
CA ALA A 131 -5.38 2.66 -4.38
C ALA A 131 -4.02 2.22 -4.96
N HIS A 132 -3.13 1.61 -4.17
CA HIS A 132 -1.88 1.02 -4.68
C HIS A 132 -2.14 -0.07 -5.72
N ILE A 133 -3.14 -0.92 -5.52
CA ILE A 133 -3.56 -1.95 -6.49
C ILE A 133 -4.05 -1.31 -7.80
N THR A 134 -5.01 -0.39 -7.72
CA THR A 134 -5.65 0.20 -8.90
C THR A 134 -4.72 1.09 -9.71
N GLU A 135 -3.74 1.72 -9.08
CA GLU A 135 -2.70 2.54 -9.71
C GLU A 135 -1.45 1.73 -10.12
N LYS A 136 -1.43 0.42 -9.83
CA LYS A 136 -0.30 -0.47 -10.09
C LYS A 136 1.02 0.00 -9.45
N HIS A 137 0.95 0.66 -8.29
CA HIS A 137 2.12 1.21 -7.63
C HIS A 137 3.13 0.13 -7.25
N VAL A 138 2.66 -1.04 -6.80
CA VAL A 138 3.52 -2.19 -6.46
C VAL A 138 4.37 -2.63 -7.65
N MET A 139 3.74 -2.81 -8.83
CA MET A 139 4.47 -3.19 -10.02
C MET A 139 5.47 -2.13 -10.47
N LYS A 140 5.11 -0.85 -10.38
CA LYS A 140 6.02 0.26 -10.67
C LYS A 140 7.24 0.25 -9.77
N SER A 141 7.03 0.08 -8.45
CA SER A 141 8.13 -0.02 -7.47
C SER A 141 9.00 -1.24 -7.72
N LEU A 142 8.42 -2.42 -7.94
CA LEU A 142 9.19 -3.64 -8.21
C LEU A 142 10.04 -3.53 -9.48
N VAL A 143 9.49 -2.97 -10.56
CA VAL A 143 10.27 -2.75 -11.80
C VAL A 143 11.39 -1.74 -11.58
N LYS A 144 11.14 -0.67 -10.81
CA LYS A 144 12.15 0.35 -10.47
C LYS A 144 13.30 -0.23 -9.65
N GLU A 145 12.99 -1.02 -8.62
CA GLU A 145 13.98 -1.52 -7.65
C GLU A 145 14.75 -2.76 -8.17
N LEU A 146 14.09 -3.65 -8.86
CA LEU A 146 14.64 -4.95 -9.26
C LEU A 146 14.87 -5.10 -10.77
N GLY A 147 14.17 -4.32 -11.56
CA GLY A 147 14.15 -4.46 -13.01
C GLY A 147 13.24 -5.57 -13.51
N LEU A 148 12.78 -5.40 -14.73
CA LEU A 148 11.81 -6.29 -15.38
C LEU A 148 12.31 -7.74 -15.53
N SER A 149 13.62 -7.92 -15.81
CA SER A 149 14.23 -9.24 -16.00
C SER A 149 14.17 -10.13 -14.77
N VAL A 150 14.30 -9.56 -13.56
CA VAL A 150 14.18 -10.30 -12.30
C VAL A 150 12.75 -10.78 -12.11
N LEU A 151 11.76 -9.92 -12.36
CA LEU A 151 10.35 -10.26 -12.23
C LEU A 151 9.94 -11.38 -13.21
N ILE A 152 10.39 -11.30 -14.46
CA ILE A 152 10.17 -12.35 -15.46
C ILE A 152 10.86 -13.66 -15.01
N SER A 153 12.09 -13.59 -14.52
CA SER A 153 12.81 -14.79 -14.02
C SER A 153 12.05 -15.48 -12.89
N ALA A 154 11.48 -14.72 -11.94
CA ALA A 154 10.68 -15.30 -10.86
C ALA A 154 9.50 -16.12 -11.38
N THR A 155 8.86 -15.68 -12.47
CA THR A 155 7.67 -16.33 -13.01
C THR A 155 7.96 -17.44 -14.03
N THR A 156 9.20 -17.51 -14.57
CA THR A 156 9.57 -18.45 -15.63
C THR A 156 10.48 -19.61 -15.17
N GLY A 157 10.96 -19.61 -13.94
CA GLY A 157 11.81 -20.71 -13.45
C GLY A 157 12.70 -20.38 -12.25
N GLY A 158 12.69 -19.11 -11.76
CA GLY A 158 13.49 -18.68 -10.62
C GLY A 158 13.04 -19.22 -9.26
N GLY A 159 11.85 -19.81 -9.21
CA GLY A 159 11.33 -20.52 -8.03
C GLY A 159 11.12 -19.66 -6.78
N SER A 160 10.94 -20.34 -5.65
CA SER A 160 10.68 -19.73 -4.33
C SER A 160 11.77 -18.78 -3.83
N ASP A 161 13.03 -19.01 -4.19
CA ASP A 161 14.15 -18.19 -3.72
C ASP A 161 14.14 -16.77 -4.31
N VAL A 162 13.75 -16.65 -5.57
CA VAL A 162 13.60 -15.32 -6.20
C VAL A 162 12.35 -14.63 -5.65
N ALA A 163 11.25 -15.35 -5.47
CA ALA A 163 10.03 -14.81 -4.85
C ALA A 163 10.29 -14.32 -3.42
N GLY A 164 11.04 -15.06 -2.60
CA GLY A 164 11.44 -14.63 -1.25
C GLY A 164 12.25 -13.33 -1.26
N ARG A 165 13.20 -13.17 -2.20
CA ARG A 165 13.95 -11.91 -2.33
C ARG A 165 13.06 -10.75 -2.74
N ILE A 166 12.09 -10.96 -3.65
CA ILE A 166 11.13 -9.93 -4.04
C ILE A 166 10.23 -9.56 -2.85
N ALA A 167 9.76 -10.55 -2.08
CA ALA A 167 8.97 -10.32 -0.87
C ALA A 167 9.75 -9.47 0.17
N ASN A 168 11.04 -9.76 0.39
CA ASN A 168 11.90 -8.96 1.25
C ASN A 168 12.04 -7.51 0.77
N VAL A 169 12.18 -7.29 -0.55
CA VAL A 169 12.22 -5.93 -1.11
C VAL A 169 10.90 -5.22 -0.85
N LEU A 170 9.76 -5.85 -1.07
CA LEU A 170 8.44 -5.26 -0.80
C LEU A 170 8.25 -4.89 0.68
N SER A 171 8.72 -5.75 1.60
CA SER A 171 8.58 -5.52 3.05
C SER A 171 9.54 -4.48 3.61
N SER A 172 10.63 -4.15 2.89
CA SER A 172 11.70 -3.27 3.38
C SER A 172 11.82 -1.95 2.60
N THR A 173 11.18 -1.82 1.45
CA THR A 173 11.32 -0.64 0.58
C THR A 173 10.11 0.28 0.73
N ALA A 174 10.36 1.53 1.10
CA ALA A 174 9.32 2.55 1.15
C ALA A 174 8.88 2.96 -0.26
N PHE A 175 7.60 3.20 -0.42
CA PHE A 175 7.07 3.80 -1.64
C PHE A 175 7.57 5.24 -1.83
N ASP A 176 7.67 5.66 -3.08
CA ASP A 176 7.96 7.05 -3.43
C ASP A 176 6.87 7.98 -2.88
N ARG A 177 7.25 9.13 -2.32
CA ARG A 177 6.32 10.13 -1.74
C ARG A 177 5.20 10.55 -2.70
N LYS A 178 5.47 10.57 -4.00
CA LYS A 178 4.44 10.91 -5.00
C LYS A 178 3.40 9.80 -5.11
N LEU A 179 3.83 8.54 -5.05
CA LEU A 179 2.93 7.38 -5.07
C LEU A 179 2.10 7.33 -3.80
N GLU A 180 2.72 7.59 -2.63
CA GLU A 180 2.02 7.68 -1.35
C GLU A 180 0.92 8.75 -1.39
N LYS A 181 1.28 9.97 -1.81
CA LYS A 181 0.32 11.07 -1.91
C LYS A 181 -0.84 10.76 -2.87
N ALA A 182 -0.53 10.13 -4.01
CA ALA A 182 -1.56 9.71 -4.96
C ALA A 182 -2.50 8.66 -4.35
N ALA A 183 -1.95 7.67 -3.63
CA ALA A 183 -2.72 6.63 -2.94
C ALA A 183 -3.60 7.23 -1.83
N ASP A 184 -3.08 8.16 -1.02
CA ASP A 184 -3.82 8.82 0.06
C ASP A 184 -5.02 9.62 -0.45
N ILE A 185 -4.80 10.48 -1.44
CA ILE A 185 -5.87 11.30 -2.02
C ILE A 185 -6.94 10.41 -2.66
N LYS A 186 -6.50 9.33 -3.30
CA LYS A 186 -7.42 8.37 -3.91
C LYS A 186 -8.19 7.58 -2.86
N ALA A 187 -7.53 7.17 -1.77
CA ALA A 187 -8.16 6.51 -0.62
C ALA A 187 -9.26 7.38 0.00
N VAL A 188 -8.99 8.66 0.24
CA VAL A 188 -10.01 9.62 0.71
C VAL A 188 -11.18 9.70 -0.27
N GLY A 189 -10.90 9.77 -1.58
CA GLY A 189 -11.93 9.73 -2.62
C GLY A 189 -12.80 8.46 -2.54
N TYR A 190 -12.16 7.31 -2.36
CA TYR A 190 -12.84 6.02 -2.24
C TYR A 190 -13.75 5.94 -1.00
N LEU A 191 -13.25 6.40 0.14
CA LEU A 191 -14.03 6.47 1.38
C LEU A 191 -15.26 7.36 1.22
N MET A 192 -15.07 8.57 0.70
CA MET A 192 -16.15 9.54 0.52
C MET A 192 -17.22 9.05 -0.46
N ALA A 193 -16.83 8.41 -1.56
CA ALA A 193 -17.77 7.82 -2.52
C ALA A 193 -18.56 6.67 -1.88
N ALA A 194 -17.90 5.86 -1.03
CA ALA A 194 -18.52 4.77 -0.29
C ALA A 194 -19.34 5.23 0.92
N ASN A 195 -19.48 6.55 1.15
CA ASN A 195 -20.12 7.13 2.34
C ASN A 195 -19.51 6.60 3.65
N ILE A 196 -18.18 6.56 3.73
CA ILE A 196 -17.39 6.24 4.92
C ILE A 196 -16.63 7.51 5.32
N ASN A 197 -16.63 7.84 6.63
CA ASN A 197 -15.90 9.00 7.12
C ASN A 197 -14.40 8.85 6.88
N PRO A 198 -13.74 9.78 6.14
CA PRO A 198 -12.30 9.70 5.88
C PRO A 198 -11.44 10.26 7.02
N GLU A 199 -11.99 11.05 7.98
CA GLU A 199 -11.22 11.66 9.06
C GLU A 199 -10.45 10.63 9.91
N PRO A 200 -11.06 9.45 10.29
CA PRO A 200 -10.33 8.44 11.07
C PRO A 200 -9.07 7.89 10.38
N PHE A 201 -8.99 7.94 9.05
CA PHE A 201 -7.75 7.55 8.35
C PHE A 201 -6.58 8.52 8.66
N ALA A 202 -6.85 9.81 8.73
CA ALA A 202 -5.85 10.79 9.17
C ALA A 202 -5.52 10.63 10.66
N ASP A 203 -6.51 10.32 11.50
CA ASP A 203 -6.31 10.04 12.92
C ASP A 203 -5.39 8.82 13.13
N PHE A 204 -5.58 7.76 12.34
CA PHE A 204 -4.68 6.61 12.32
C PHE A 204 -3.25 7.02 12.02
N MET A 205 -3.03 7.82 10.95
CA MET A 205 -1.69 8.29 10.57
C MET A 205 -1.06 9.17 11.66
N TYR A 206 -1.81 10.06 12.29
CA TYR A 206 -1.31 10.84 13.43
C TYR A 206 -0.88 9.94 14.58
N ARG A 207 -1.70 8.95 14.92
CA ARG A 207 -1.43 8.05 16.04
C ARG A 207 -0.17 7.22 15.83
N ILE A 208 0.06 6.72 14.61
CA ILE A 208 1.27 5.97 14.29
C ILE A 208 2.50 6.87 14.16
N SER A 209 2.34 8.16 13.78
CA SER A 209 3.46 9.10 13.63
C SER A 209 4.10 9.48 14.98
N ASP A 210 3.37 9.45 16.08
CA ASP A 210 3.91 9.72 17.41
C ASP A 210 4.93 8.65 17.82
N GLY A 211 4.96 7.50 17.17
CA GLY A 211 5.97 6.45 17.29
C GLY A 211 7.18 6.60 16.36
N GLU A 212 7.19 7.51 15.40
CA GLU A 212 8.24 7.63 14.38
C GLU A 212 9.65 7.99 14.89
N GLY A 213 9.81 8.39 16.16
CA GLY A 213 11.14 8.63 16.76
C GLY A 213 11.76 7.40 17.42
N SER A 214 10.96 6.39 17.71
CA SER A 214 11.31 5.09 18.27
C SER A 214 10.22 4.11 17.85
N VAL A 215 10.13 3.87 16.52
CA VAL A 215 9.10 2.99 15.95
C VAL A 215 9.21 1.64 16.64
N PRO A 216 8.21 1.24 17.43
CA PRO A 216 8.20 -0.12 17.93
C PRO A 216 8.25 -1.09 16.75
N GLU A 217 9.03 -2.15 16.87
CA GLU A 217 9.29 -3.14 15.81
C GLU A 217 7.99 -3.70 15.16
N TYR A 218 6.87 -3.59 15.89
CA TYR A 218 5.54 -4.04 15.41
C TYR A 218 4.81 -3.04 14.47
N LEU A 219 5.29 -1.79 14.30
CA LEU A 219 4.69 -0.79 13.39
C LEU A 219 5.34 -0.84 12.00
N SER A 220 5.33 -2.01 11.37
CA SER A 220 5.99 -2.22 10.07
C SER A 220 5.35 -1.42 8.92
N TRP A 221 4.07 -1.04 9.01
CA TRP A 221 3.40 -0.21 8.01
C TRP A 221 4.10 1.15 7.81
N VAL A 222 4.60 1.77 8.89
CA VAL A 222 5.34 3.05 8.82
C VAL A 222 6.63 2.91 8.01
N SER A 223 7.28 1.75 8.04
CA SER A 223 8.53 1.52 7.32
C SER A 223 8.35 1.52 5.80
N THR A 224 7.22 1.01 5.33
CA THR A 224 6.87 0.97 3.90
C THR A 224 6.10 2.21 3.43
N HIS A 225 5.44 2.92 4.37
CA HIS A 225 4.62 4.11 4.14
C HIS A 225 5.06 5.28 5.05
N PRO A 226 6.22 5.90 4.79
CA PRO A 226 6.81 6.91 5.67
C PRO A 226 6.05 8.24 5.69
N ASP A 227 6.55 9.17 6.52
CA ASP A 227 6.07 10.56 6.63
C ASP A 227 4.60 10.67 7.12
N SER A 228 4.17 9.76 8.02
CA SER A 228 2.78 9.63 8.47
C SER A 228 2.17 10.94 8.99
N ARG A 229 2.95 11.79 9.68
CA ARG A 229 2.48 13.10 10.17
C ARG A 229 2.17 14.08 9.04
N GLU A 230 3.10 14.24 8.08
CA GLU A 230 2.89 15.12 6.90
C GLU A 230 1.69 14.64 6.10
N ARG A 231 1.55 13.31 5.96
CA ARG A 231 0.43 12.67 5.26
C ARG A 231 -0.90 12.96 5.96
N ALA A 232 -0.99 12.82 7.28
CA ALA A 232 -2.18 13.17 8.05
C ALA A 232 -2.59 14.64 7.83
N GLU A 233 -1.62 15.56 7.87
CA GLU A 233 -1.88 16.99 7.69
C GLU A 233 -2.50 17.32 6.34
N TYR A 234 -1.91 16.87 5.23
CA TYR A 234 -2.48 17.16 3.92
C TYR A 234 -3.78 16.40 3.62
N ILE A 235 -3.99 15.22 4.22
CA ILE A 235 -5.28 14.51 4.14
C ILE A 235 -6.37 15.33 4.81
N ILE A 236 -6.14 15.85 6.01
CA ILE A 236 -7.08 16.71 6.72
C ILE A 236 -7.39 17.95 5.90
N ASP A 237 -6.37 18.61 5.34
CA ASP A 237 -6.56 19.80 4.52
C ASP A 237 -7.35 19.48 3.24
N TYR A 238 -7.11 18.32 2.64
CA TYR A 238 -7.89 17.86 1.50
C TYR A 238 -9.35 17.59 1.84
N ILE A 239 -9.63 17.01 3.01
CA ILE A 239 -10.99 16.72 3.51
C ILE A 239 -11.74 18.02 3.82
N LYS A 240 -11.09 19.01 4.46
CA LYS A 240 -11.70 20.32 4.80
C LYS A 240 -12.30 21.03 3.59
N GLY A 241 -11.71 20.84 2.41
CA GLY A 241 -12.20 21.42 1.15
C GLY A 241 -13.41 20.67 0.55
N LYS A 242 -13.91 19.62 1.19
CA LYS A 242 -15.00 18.80 0.68
C LYS A 242 -16.31 19.05 1.43
N GLU A 243 -17.41 18.73 0.78
CA GLU A 243 -18.74 18.78 1.40
C GLU A 243 -18.83 17.78 2.55
N LYS A 244 -19.23 18.25 3.74
CA LYS A 244 -19.48 17.38 4.88
C LYS A 244 -20.73 16.54 4.65
N LYS A 245 -20.61 15.23 4.83
CA LYS A 245 -21.70 14.26 4.71
C LYS A 245 -22.09 13.72 6.08
N ASP A 246 -23.32 13.27 6.20
CA ASP A 246 -23.75 12.46 7.35
C ASP A 246 -23.30 11.02 7.14
N TYR A 247 -22.09 10.72 7.62
CA TYR A 247 -21.48 9.40 7.50
C TYR A 247 -22.13 8.41 8.47
N LYS A 248 -22.35 7.20 8.00
CA LYS A 248 -22.85 6.09 8.84
C LYS A 248 -21.73 5.12 9.15
N PRO A 249 -21.77 4.45 10.31
CA PRO A 249 -20.78 3.41 10.64
C PRO A 249 -20.65 2.41 9.49
N VAL A 250 -19.40 2.08 9.14
CA VAL A 250 -19.11 1.16 8.04
C VAL A 250 -19.49 -0.27 8.37
N LEU A 251 -19.34 -0.65 9.65
CA LEU A 251 -19.75 -1.95 10.20
C LEU A 251 -20.70 -1.78 11.38
N PRO A 252 -21.59 -2.76 11.63
CA PRO A 252 -22.30 -2.85 12.91
C PRO A 252 -21.31 -3.00 14.06
N ALA A 253 -21.56 -2.30 15.19
CA ALA A 253 -20.68 -2.35 16.37
C ALA A 253 -20.45 -3.78 16.88
N ALA A 254 -21.46 -4.65 16.81
CA ALA A 254 -21.33 -6.06 17.20
C ALA A 254 -20.36 -6.83 16.29
N ALA A 255 -20.35 -6.57 14.98
CA ALA A 255 -19.43 -7.21 14.04
C ALA A 255 -17.99 -6.75 14.28
N TRP A 256 -17.78 -5.43 14.47
CA TRP A 256 -16.49 -4.86 14.84
C TRP A 256 -15.94 -5.48 16.12
N THR A 257 -16.74 -5.53 17.19
CA THR A 257 -16.34 -6.11 18.48
C THR A 257 -15.99 -7.60 18.36
N LYS A 258 -16.76 -8.38 17.61
CA LYS A 258 -16.45 -9.81 17.37
C LYS A 258 -15.12 -9.99 16.64
N MET A 259 -14.89 -9.21 15.59
CA MET A 259 -13.65 -9.25 14.81
C MET A 259 -12.44 -8.90 15.70
N LYS A 260 -12.50 -7.80 16.46
CA LYS A 260 -11.47 -7.40 17.42
C LYS A 260 -11.17 -8.47 18.47
N ASN A 261 -12.22 -9.07 19.04
CA ASN A 261 -12.07 -10.13 20.04
C ASN A 261 -11.47 -11.42 19.46
N TYR A 262 -11.76 -11.71 18.18
CA TYR A 262 -11.16 -12.87 17.51
C TYR A 262 -9.66 -12.65 17.34
N VAL A 263 -9.24 -11.56 16.70
CA VAL A 263 -7.82 -11.29 16.41
C VAL A 263 -7.01 -11.12 17.69
N LYS A 264 -7.59 -10.51 18.76
CA LYS A 264 -6.93 -10.39 20.06
C LYS A 264 -6.44 -11.72 20.66
N ARG A 265 -7.08 -12.85 20.31
CA ARG A 265 -6.69 -14.16 20.80
C ARG A 265 -5.61 -14.82 19.92
N LYS A 266 -5.25 -14.18 18.82
CA LYS A 266 -4.37 -14.70 17.80
C LYS A 266 -3.02 -13.97 17.71
N ILE A 267 -2.90 -12.85 18.40
CA ILE A 267 -1.68 -12.02 18.54
C ILE A 267 -1.21 -12.07 20.06
#